data_b11859051c602c6b1be6b9f210f0a271
#
_entry.id   b11859051c602c6b1be6b9f210f0a271
#
_cell.length_a   1.000
_cell.length_b   1.000
_cell.length_c   1.000
_cell.angle_alpha   90.00
_cell.angle_beta   90.00
_cell.angle_gamma   90.00
#
_symmetry.space_group_name_H-M   'P 1'
#
loop_
_entity.id
_entity.type
_entity.pdbx_description
1 polymer ?
#
loop_
_entity_poly.entity_id
_entity_poly.type
_entity_poly.pdbx_seq_one_letter_code
_entity_poly.pdbx_strand_id
1 'polypeptide(L)'
;MTLAAILFDSLLFLGLVLGLGLPWVVTSRFEAAEKLALGAGAGLAQIYGFAWIVYLVGLSPAAFLALPVLATMAACARLRPLVIYFQDPEVRGLSGRQLLFIAWCLGWLALVRSYGGGEWASDWYEHYERARFFLDRQPLHALFLDGSNLPARPPFANLVIGAGLALFGADYPHFQLFTTLFSALVFLPGTLLARHFARGRSGVDGVLLLMLMLSPLVVQNATFAWTKLPAAFFVLLAVAFYARGLTEAEPARRTIAIGALSAALLTHYSAGPYLVALAVAQGGLAWLRRRKGGLWRELALQTGVAVALLATWLAWSVAHYGIPTTVFSATGTPGNAGVSLAGWLHRRAWNAFVTLVPHPLRPADYRFIAQTSTLGFVRDYLFNIYQTTLPGAFGVAGLVLFVWHAIKRPPLLANRIERLFWSWFFASTFTLGVAAAYWTDRWGVVHICLLPVVIIGFAWLAARFADVPTLVRRLWAGALLADALLGIVLQFYLQATVHVAPIALSDLTREGILELSRVTMKNMQLKLLMGCKFIADGGFSSSWVVALLSVVMILVAWQAFAVRPPRS
;
A
#
# COMPACT_ATOMS: atom_id res chain seq x y z
N MET A 1 -4.52 -15.25 -18.21
CA MET A 1 -4.16 -16.33 -17.23
C MET A 1 -5.38 -17.17 -16.92
N THR A 2 -5.22 -18.49 -16.74
CA THR A 2 -6.29 -19.38 -16.24
C THR A 2 -6.43 -19.26 -14.72
N LEU A 3 -7.58 -19.66 -14.14
CA LEU A 3 -7.73 -19.71 -12.68
C LEU A 3 -6.66 -20.58 -12.01
N ALA A 4 -6.38 -21.73 -12.59
CA ALA A 4 -5.36 -22.64 -12.07
C ALA A 4 -3.97 -21.97 -12.03
N ALA A 5 -3.60 -21.25 -13.06
CA ALA A 5 -2.35 -20.48 -13.10
C ALA A 5 -2.34 -19.38 -12.03
N ILE A 6 -3.43 -18.60 -11.90
CA ILE A 6 -3.54 -17.54 -10.87
C ILE A 6 -3.35 -18.14 -9.48
N LEU A 7 -4.01 -19.24 -9.16
CA LEU A 7 -3.90 -19.88 -7.84
C LEU A 7 -2.50 -20.46 -7.62
N PHE A 8 -1.96 -21.16 -8.61
CA PHE A 8 -0.63 -21.77 -8.54
C PHE A 8 0.46 -20.71 -8.34
N ASP A 9 0.50 -19.67 -9.18
CA ASP A 9 1.50 -18.62 -9.11
C ASP A 9 1.36 -17.79 -7.81
N SER A 10 0.12 -17.58 -7.35
CA SER A 10 -0.14 -16.93 -6.06
C SER A 10 0.44 -17.72 -4.88
N LEU A 11 0.19 -19.04 -4.85
CA LEU A 11 0.70 -19.91 -3.79
C LEU A 11 2.22 -19.99 -3.81
N LEU A 12 2.82 -20.09 -5.00
CA LEU A 12 4.27 -20.13 -5.13
C LEU A 12 4.92 -18.81 -4.75
N PHE A 13 4.36 -17.67 -5.17
CA PHE A 13 4.88 -16.35 -4.79
C PHE A 13 4.81 -16.13 -3.28
N LEU A 14 3.66 -16.42 -2.66
CA LEU A 14 3.51 -16.32 -1.21
C LEU A 14 4.40 -17.32 -0.47
N GLY A 15 4.53 -18.53 -1.00
CA GLY A 15 5.45 -19.55 -0.52
C GLY A 15 6.91 -19.10 -0.58
N LEU A 16 7.29 -18.42 -1.66
CA LEU A 16 8.62 -17.83 -1.81
C LEU A 16 8.87 -16.74 -0.75
N VAL A 17 7.94 -15.80 -0.61
CA VAL A 17 8.03 -14.70 0.36
C VAL A 17 8.14 -15.24 1.79
N LEU A 18 7.26 -16.13 2.19
CA LEU A 18 7.27 -16.71 3.54
C LEU A 18 8.42 -17.70 3.74
N GLY A 19 8.75 -18.49 2.73
CA GLY A 19 9.84 -19.46 2.78
C GLY A 19 11.23 -18.83 2.94
N LEU A 20 11.43 -17.65 2.37
CA LEU A 20 12.66 -16.88 2.57
C LEU A 20 12.69 -16.19 3.95
N GLY A 21 11.58 -15.59 4.39
CA GLY A 21 11.63 -14.72 5.57
C GLY A 21 11.25 -15.37 6.90
N LEU A 22 10.21 -16.22 6.93
CA LEU A 22 9.69 -16.81 8.17
C LEU A 22 10.69 -17.71 8.91
N PRO A 23 11.54 -18.52 8.25
CA PRO A 23 12.55 -19.34 8.95
C PRO A 23 13.49 -18.56 9.86
N TRP A 24 13.76 -17.29 9.53
CA TRP A 24 14.65 -16.43 10.32
C TRP A 24 13.99 -15.87 11.58
N VAL A 25 12.68 -15.76 11.59
CA VAL A 25 11.92 -15.13 12.68
C VAL A 25 11.10 -16.12 13.50
N VAL A 26 10.85 -17.33 13.00
CA VAL A 26 9.97 -18.31 13.65
C VAL A 26 10.43 -18.70 15.06
N THR A 27 11.73 -18.73 15.32
CA THR A 27 12.31 -19.04 16.64
C THR A 27 12.55 -17.80 17.51
N SER A 28 12.22 -16.61 17.02
CA SER A 28 12.34 -15.38 17.80
C SER A 28 11.31 -15.34 18.94
N ARG A 29 11.51 -14.42 19.88
CA ARG A 29 10.59 -14.18 21.00
C ARG A 29 9.35 -13.36 20.63
N PHE A 30 9.20 -12.95 19.38
CA PHE A 30 8.04 -12.19 18.93
C PHE A 30 6.75 -13.01 18.99
N GLU A 31 5.61 -12.32 19.08
CA GLU A 31 4.30 -12.96 19.05
C GLU A 31 4.02 -13.63 17.70
N ALA A 32 3.10 -14.58 17.68
CA ALA A 32 2.78 -15.34 16.48
C ALA A 32 2.40 -14.44 15.28
N ALA A 33 1.56 -13.45 15.49
CA ALA A 33 1.17 -12.50 14.46
C ALA A 33 2.34 -11.61 13.98
N GLU A 34 3.22 -11.20 14.90
CA GLU A 34 4.41 -10.43 14.55
C GLU A 34 5.39 -11.22 13.68
N LYS A 35 5.58 -12.51 14.01
CA LYS A 35 6.42 -13.41 13.20
C LYS A 35 5.92 -13.51 11.76
N LEU A 36 4.60 -13.62 11.56
CA LEU A 36 4.03 -13.71 10.22
C LEU A 36 4.25 -12.43 9.42
N ALA A 37 3.94 -11.26 10.02
CA ALA A 37 4.12 -9.98 9.35
C ALA A 37 5.59 -9.65 9.10
N LEU A 38 6.46 -9.89 10.08
CA LEU A 38 7.90 -9.67 9.96
C LEU A 38 8.54 -10.66 8.98
N GLY A 39 8.09 -11.94 8.99
CA GLY A 39 8.52 -12.95 8.04
C GLY A 39 8.20 -12.55 6.60
N ALA A 40 6.99 -12.06 6.35
CA ALA A 40 6.63 -11.55 5.03
C ALA A 40 7.53 -10.36 4.62
N GLY A 41 7.73 -9.39 5.51
CA GLY A 41 8.61 -8.24 5.24
C GLY A 41 10.07 -8.63 5.02
N ALA A 42 10.60 -9.57 5.80
CA ALA A 42 11.95 -10.08 5.65
C ALA A 42 12.15 -10.86 4.34
N GLY A 43 11.15 -11.65 3.93
CA GLY A 43 11.18 -12.35 2.66
C GLY A 43 11.18 -11.40 1.47
N LEU A 44 10.32 -10.39 1.49
CA LEU A 44 10.31 -9.32 0.47
C LEU A 44 11.66 -8.59 0.40
N ALA A 45 12.28 -8.29 1.56
CA ALA A 45 13.58 -7.64 1.61
C ALA A 45 14.70 -8.53 1.05
N GLN A 46 14.64 -9.84 1.27
CA GLN A 46 15.61 -10.80 0.69
C GLN A 46 15.43 -10.93 -0.83
N ILE A 47 14.20 -10.98 -1.33
CA ILE A 47 13.91 -10.98 -2.77
C ILE A 47 14.47 -9.69 -3.39
N TYR A 48 14.20 -8.52 -2.77
CA TYR A 48 14.76 -7.24 -3.22
C TYR A 48 16.28 -7.27 -3.29
N GLY A 49 16.94 -7.67 -2.20
CA GLY A 49 18.41 -7.73 -2.14
C GLY A 49 19.01 -8.66 -3.18
N PHE A 50 18.39 -9.84 -3.36
CA PHE A 50 18.81 -10.79 -4.38
C PHE A 50 18.61 -10.23 -5.79
N ALA A 51 17.45 -9.65 -6.09
CA ALA A 51 17.18 -9.05 -7.39
C ALA A 51 18.15 -7.89 -7.69
N TRP A 52 18.49 -7.11 -6.67
CA TRP A 52 19.45 -6.04 -6.79
C TRP A 52 20.85 -6.57 -7.13
N ILE A 53 21.29 -7.66 -6.46
CA ILE A 53 22.57 -8.33 -6.77
C ILE A 53 22.57 -8.88 -8.20
N VAL A 54 21.50 -9.58 -8.62
CA VAL A 54 21.35 -10.09 -9.99
C VAL A 54 21.51 -8.98 -11.02
N TYR A 55 20.90 -7.82 -10.77
CA TYR A 55 21.00 -6.66 -11.64
C TYR A 55 22.41 -6.07 -11.68
N LEU A 56 23.03 -5.81 -10.51
CA LEU A 56 24.35 -5.18 -10.41
C LEU A 56 25.48 -6.05 -10.99
N VAL A 57 25.46 -7.36 -10.67
CA VAL A 57 26.51 -8.30 -11.12
C VAL A 57 26.35 -8.69 -12.58
N GLY A 58 25.20 -8.44 -13.17
CA GLY A 58 25.00 -8.76 -14.57
C GLY A 58 24.55 -10.20 -14.83
N LEU A 59 23.95 -10.90 -13.84
CA LEU A 59 23.48 -12.27 -14.02
C LEU A 59 22.23 -12.33 -14.89
N SER A 60 22.06 -13.44 -15.61
CA SER A 60 20.84 -13.67 -16.41
C SER A 60 19.60 -13.82 -15.53
N PRO A 61 18.40 -13.58 -16.05
CA PRO A 61 17.15 -13.83 -15.32
C PRO A 61 17.01 -15.26 -14.77
N ALA A 62 17.69 -16.25 -15.38
CA ALA A 62 17.72 -17.62 -14.86
C ALA A 62 18.30 -17.73 -13.43
N ALA A 63 19.11 -16.74 -13.00
CA ALA A 63 19.62 -16.69 -11.63
C ALA A 63 18.48 -16.63 -10.59
N PHE A 64 17.29 -16.10 -10.93
CA PHE A 64 16.15 -16.08 -10.01
C PHE A 64 15.65 -17.47 -9.62
N LEU A 65 15.97 -18.53 -10.37
CA LEU A 65 15.70 -19.91 -9.97
C LEU A 65 16.41 -20.33 -8.66
N ALA A 66 17.42 -19.59 -8.24
CA ALA A 66 18.02 -19.78 -6.91
C ALA A 66 17.07 -19.42 -5.75
N LEU A 67 16.13 -18.49 -5.94
CA LEU A 67 15.22 -18.05 -4.87
C LEU A 67 14.34 -19.18 -4.31
N PRO A 68 13.60 -19.97 -5.13
CA PRO A 68 12.84 -21.09 -4.60
C PRO A 68 13.73 -22.18 -3.97
N VAL A 69 14.94 -22.38 -4.47
CA VAL A 69 15.90 -23.30 -3.84
C VAL A 69 16.30 -22.78 -2.45
N LEU A 70 16.68 -21.51 -2.33
CA LEU A 70 17.04 -20.89 -1.06
C LEU A 70 15.86 -20.89 -0.08
N ALA A 71 14.64 -20.60 -0.55
CA ALA A 71 13.45 -20.66 0.28
C ALA A 71 13.20 -22.08 0.82
N THR A 72 13.33 -23.09 -0.05
CA THR A 72 13.18 -24.49 0.33
C THR A 72 14.25 -24.91 1.34
N MET A 73 15.51 -24.57 1.11
CA MET A 73 16.62 -24.87 2.03
C MET A 73 16.41 -24.22 3.40
N ALA A 74 16.01 -22.94 3.43
CA ALA A 74 15.72 -22.23 4.67
C ALA A 74 14.53 -22.85 5.43
N ALA A 75 13.45 -23.20 4.71
CA ALA A 75 12.31 -23.87 5.29
C ALA A 75 12.65 -25.25 5.84
N CYS A 76 13.43 -26.07 5.10
CA CYS A 76 13.90 -27.38 5.55
C CYS A 76 14.78 -27.28 6.80
N ALA A 77 15.70 -26.29 6.84
CA ALA A 77 16.56 -26.06 8.00
C ALA A 77 15.78 -25.66 9.27
N ARG A 78 14.54 -25.20 9.13
CA ARG A 78 13.65 -24.80 10.22
C ARG A 78 12.29 -25.54 10.20
N LEU A 79 12.23 -26.72 9.57
CA LEU A 79 10.99 -27.44 9.35
C LEU A 79 10.19 -27.67 10.63
N ARG A 80 10.83 -28.20 11.69
CA ARG A 80 10.13 -28.46 12.96
C ARG A 80 9.57 -27.20 13.62
N PRO A 81 10.32 -26.10 13.80
CA PRO A 81 9.76 -24.84 14.27
C PRO A 81 8.62 -24.30 13.40
N LEU A 82 8.71 -24.41 12.07
CA LEU A 82 7.65 -23.96 11.16
C LEU A 82 6.38 -24.79 11.30
N VAL A 83 6.50 -26.13 11.39
CA VAL A 83 5.34 -27.01 11.60
C VAL A 83 4.64 -26.66 12.91
N ILE A 84 5.37 -26.52 14.02
CA ILE A 84 4.80 -26.12 15.32
C ILE A 84 4.12 -24.75 15.21
N TYR A 85 4.76 -23.79 14.54
CA TYR A 85 4.21 -22.46 14.35
C TYR A 85 2.88 -22.48 13.57
N PHE A 86 2.78 -23.23 12.48
CA PHE A 86 1.54 -23.33 11.71
C PHE A 86 0.46 -24.23 12.34
N GLN A 87 0.81 -25.01 13.37
CA GLN A 87 -0.17 -25.74 14.19
C GLN A 87 -0.87 -24.82 15.19
N ASP A 88 -0.31 -23.65 15.51
CA ASP A 88 -0.92 -22.68 16.41
C ASP A 88 -2.29 -22.21 15.86
N PRO A 89 -3.38 -22.32 16.62
CA PRO A 89 -4.70 -21.86 16.19
C PRO A 89 -4.76 -20.39 15.85
N GLU A 90 -3.97 -19.55 16.52
CA GLU A 90 -3.89 -18.11 16.23
C GLU A 90 -3.30 -17.87 14.86
N VAL A 91 -2.18 -18.53 14.53
CA VAL A 91 -1.52 -18.45 13.23
C VAL A 91 -2.45 -18.92 12.12
N ARG A 92 -3.11 -20.07 12.32
CA ARG A 92 -4.08 -20.60 11.35
C ARG A 92 -5.23 -19.63 11.10
N GLY A 93 -5.79 -19.07 12.19
CA GLY A 93 -6.87 -18.10 12.09
C GLY A 93 -6.44 -16.81 11.37
N LEU A 94 -5.24 -16.30 11.63
CA LEU A 94 -4.69 -15.11 10.98
C LEU A 94 -4.36 -15.40 9.50
N SER A 95 -3.71 -16.52 9.22
CA SER A 95 -3.39 -16.95 7.86
C SER A 95 -4.65 -17.15 7.02
N GLY A 96 -5.69 -17.75 7.59
CA GLY A 96 -6.98 -17.91 6.91
C GLY A 96 -7.62 -16.58 6.54
N ARG A 97 -7.59 -15.59 7.44
CA ARG A 97 -8.09 -14.23 7.15
C ARG A 97 -7.24 -13.51 6.10
N GLN A 98 -5.91 -13.68 6.16
CA GLN A 98 -5.02 -13.14 5.14
C GLN A 98 -5.31 -13.74 3.75
N LEU A 99 -5.49 -15.06 3.66
CA LEU A 99 -5.87 -15.71 2.41
C LEU A 99 -7.24 -15.28 1.92
N LEU A 100 -8.21 -15.08 2.81
CA LEU A 100 -9.53 -14.53 2.46
C LEU A 100 -9.41 -13.11 1.88
N PHE A 101 -8.57 -12.26 2.47
CA PHE A 101 -8.33 -10.92 1.95
C PHE A 101 -7.65 -10.95 0.58
N ILE A 102 -6.67 -11.83 0.38
CA ILE A 102 -6.03 -12.05 -0.92
C ILE A 102 -7.06 -12.51 -1.95
N ALA A 103 -7.86 -13.53 -1.63
CA ALA A 103 -8.90 -14.05 -2.53
C ALA A 103 -9.92 -12.97 -2.89
N TRP A 104 -10.28 -12.10 -1.95
CA TRP A 104 -11.13 -10.93 -2.21
C TRP A 104 -10.49 -9.95 -3.21
N CYS A 105 -9.22 -9.58 -3.00
CA CYS A 105 -8.51 -8.68 -3.91
C CYS A 105 -8.34 -9.29 -5.32
N LEU A 106 -8.06 -10.58 -5.40
CA LEU A 106 -7.96 -11.29 -6.68
C LEU A 106 -9.32 -11.42 -7.37
N GLY A 107 -10.39 -11.62 -6.62
CA GLY A 107 -11.75 -11.61 -7.15
C GLY A 107 -12.09 -10.26 -7.80
N TRP A 108 -11.75 -9.15 -7.14
CA TRP A 108 -11.91 -7.81 -7.73
C TRP A 108 -11.03 -7.62 -8.96
N LEU A 109 -9.77 -8.03 -8.89
CA LEU A 109 -8.88 -7.95 -10.04
C LEU A 109 -9.42 -8.70 -11.25
N ALA A 110 -10.04 -9.88 -11.05
CA ALA A 110 -10.66 -10.65 -12.11
C ALA A 110 -11.92 -9.98 -12.71
N LEU A 111 -12.57 -9.08 -11.99
CA LEU A 111 -13.74 -8.34 -12.48
C LEU A 111 -13.39 -7.05 -13.22
N VAL A 112 -12.28 -6.42 -12.87
CA VAL A 112 -11.88 -5.14 -13.46
C VAL A 112 -11.25 -5.39 -14.83
N ARG A 113 -11.91 -4.90 -15.88
CA ARG A 113 -11.44 -5.09 -17.27
C ARG A 113 -10.47 -4.01 -17.75
N SER A 114 -10.61 -2.80 -17.20
CA SER A 114 -9.73 -1.68 -17.54
C SER A 114 -9.83 -0.61 -16.46
N TYR A 115 -8.78 0.22 -16.34
CA TYR A 115 -8.82 1.39 -15.48
C TYR A 115 -8.76 2.67 -16.32
N GLY A 116 -9.72 3.56 -16.08
CA GLY A 116 -9.74 4.87 -16.71
C GLY A 116 -9.39 6.00 -15.76
N GLY A 117 -8.58 5.76 -14.77
CA GLY A 117 -8.38 6.57 -13.57
C GLY A 117 -7.81 7.96 -13.71
N GLY A 118 -8.44 8.88 -14.43
CA GLY A 118 -8.10 10.30 -14.38
C GLY A 118 -6.63 10.60 -14.75
N GLU A 119 -5.98 11.48 -14.00
CA GLU A 119 -4.58 11.88 -14.22
C GLU A 119 -3.56 10.76 -13.91
N TRP A 120 -3.97 9.71 -13.20
CA TRP A 120 -3.09 8.58 -12.84
C TRP A 120 -3.26 7.36 -13.75
N ALA A 121 -3.91 7.53 -14.89
CA ALA A 121 -4.20 6.42 -15.79
C ALA A 121 -2.96 5.66 -16.26
N SER A 122 -1.78 6.31 -16.30
CA SER A 122 -0.51 5.70 -16.72
C SER A 122 0.31 5.08 -15.58
N ASP A 123 0.07 5.45 -14.32
CA ASP A 123 0.93 5.06 -13.18
C ASP A 123 1.11 3.54 -13.03
N TRP A 124 0.06 2.76 -13.27
CA TRP A 124 0.09 1.31 -13.15
C TRP A 124 0.99 0.65 -14.21
N TYR A 125 1.04 1.19 -15.43
CA TYR A 125 1.90 0.69 -16.48
C TYR A 125 3.35 1.11 -16.29
N GLU A 126 3.59 2.32 -15.82
CA GLU A 126 4.90 2.85 -15.49
C GLU A 126 5.66 1.92 -14.52
N HIS A 127 4.98 1.37 -13.53
CA HIS A 127 5.58 0.41 -12.60
C HIS A 127 5.91 -0.93 -13.27
N TYR A 128 5.11 -1.39 -14.22
CA TYR A 128 5.44 -2.56 -15.03
C TYR A 128 6.67 -2.34 -15.88
N GLU A 129 6.76 -1.20 -16.57
CA GLU A 129 7.96 -0.84 -17.35
C GLU A 129 9.21 -0.79 -16.48
N ARG A 130 9.11 -0.26 -15.25
CA ARG A 130 10.23 -0.22 -14.30
C ARG A 130 10.64 -1.59 -13.80
N ALA A 131 9.71 -2.51 -13.59
CA ALA A 131 10.03 -3.90 -13.29
C ALA A 131 10.78 -4.56 -14.47
N ARG A 132 10.29 -4.33 -15.70
CA ARG A 132 10.93 -4.80 -16.94
C ARG A 132 12.28 -4.15 -17.18
N PHE A 133 12.47 -2.87 -16.81
CA PHE A 133 13.76 -2.19 -16.93
C PHE A 133 14.90 -2.98 -16.28
N PHE A 134 14.68 -3.46 -15.05
CA PHE A 134 15.69 -4.24 -14.35
C PHE A 134 15.90 -5.64 -14.95
N LEU A 135 14.83 -6.28 -15.41
CA LEU A 135 14.91 -7.61 -16.03
C LEU A 135 15.58 -7.57 -17.39
N ASP A 136 15.18 -6.63 -18.23
CA ASP A 136 15.61 -6.51 -19.62
C ASP A 136 16.90 -5.70 -19.75
N ARG A 137 17.43 -5.18 -18.62
CA ARG A 137 18.64 -4.34 -18.58
C ARG A 137 18.60 -3.19 -19.56
N GLN A 138 17.50 -2.45 -19.51
CA GLN A 138 17.31 -1.32 -20.40
C GLN A 138 18.38 -0.24 -20.17
N PRO A 139 18.68 0.58 -21.19
CA PRO A 139 19.66 1.66 -21.07
C PRO A 139 19.28 2.64 -19.95
N LEU A 140 20.27 3.14 -19.21
CA LEU A 140 20.06 4.06 -18.06
C LEU A 140 19.30 5.34 -18.43
N HIS A 141 19.44 5.80 -19.68
CA HIS A 141 18.73 6.99 -20.19
C HIS A 141 17.29 6.69 -20.66
N ALA A 142 16.81 5.48 -20.49
CA ALA A 142 15.44 5.13 -20.85
C ALA A 142 14.43 5.99 -20.08
N LEU A 143 13.45 6.52 -20.81
CA LEU A 143 12.32 7.23 -20.25
C LEU A 143 11.13 6.28 -20.15
N PHE A 144 10.33 6.47 -19.12
CA PHE A 144 9.12 5.70 -18.88
C PHE A 144 7.91 6.44 -19.48
N LEU A 145 6.75 5.80 -19.44
CA LEU A 145 5.53 6.29 -20.07
C LEU A 145 5.15 7.72 -19.67
N ASP A 146 5.40 8.11 -18.41
CA ASP A 146 5.15 9.46 -17.91
C ASP A 146 6.23 10.48 -18.33
N GLY A 147 7.20 10.08 -19.15
CA GLY A 147 8.34 10.89 -19.55
C GLY A 147 9.41 11.05 -18.45
N SER A 148 9.24 10.40 -17.31
CA SER A 148 10.22 10.44 -16.23
C SER A 148 11.37 9.44 -16.46
N ASN A 149 12.47 9.67 -15.76
CA ASN A 149 13.61 8.75 -15.70
C ASN A 149 13.47 7.77 -14.51
N LEU A 150 14.37 6.79 -14.46
CA LEU A 150 14.34 5.75 -13.43
C LEU A 150 14.32 6.28 -11.98
N PRO A 151 15.12 7.31 -11.58
CA PRO A 151 15.09 7.87 -10.23
C PRO A 151 13.78 8.48 -9.78
N ALA A 152 12.84 8.76 -10.67
CA ALA A 152 11.54 9.32 -10.28
C ALA A 152 10.73 8.39 -9.36
N ARG A 153 11.00 7.10 -9.36
CA ARG A 153 10.37 6.10 -8.49
C ARG A 153 11.41 5.16 -7.88
N PRO A 154 11.29 4.79 -6.61
CA PRO A 154 12.22 3.89 -5.96
C PRO A 154 12.01 2.43 -6.41
N PRO A 155 13.05 1.56 -6.32
CA PRO A 155 13.07 0.29 -7.03
C PRO A 155 12.50 -0.92 -6.27
N PHE A 156 12.25 -0.83 -4.96
CA PHE A 156 12.00 -2.02 -4.12
C PHE A 156 10.86 -2.88 -4.64
N ALA A 157 9.67 -2.29 -4.82
CA ALA A 157 8.52 -3.05 -5.32
C ALA A 157 8.76 -3.56 -6.74
N ASN A 158 9.35 -2.74 -7.60
CA ASN A 158 9.61 -3.09 -9.00
C ASN A 158 10.60 -4.27 -9.11
N LEU A 159 11.61 -4.34 -8.25
CA LEU A 159 12.56 -5.46 -8.20
C LEU A 159 11.94 -6.73 -7.61
N VAL A 160 11.14 -6.61 -6.53
CA VAL A 160 10.43 -7.77 -5.96
C VAL A 160 9.45 -8.37 -6.97
N ILE A 161 8.67 -7.53 -7.64
CA ILE A 161 7.72 -7.98 -8.66
C ILE A 161 8.49 -8.49 -9.88
N GLY A 162 9.58 -7.83 -10.28
CA GLY A 162 10.47 -8.27 -11.34
C GLY A 162 11.02 -9.67 -11.12
N ALA A 163 11.37 -10.04 -9.89
CA ALA A 163 11.77 -11.41 -9.55
C ALA A 163 10.61 -12.41 -9.78
N GLY A 164 9.38 -12.03 -9.43
CA GLY A 164 8.18 -12.82 -9.76
C GLY A 164 7.98 -12.96 -11.28
N LEU A 165 8.14 -11.86 -12.03
CA LEU A 165 8.06 -11.89 -13.49
C LEU A 165 9.11 -12.81 -14.13
N ALA A 166 10.32 -12.84 -13.59
CA ALA A 166 11.39 -13.72 -14.07
C ALA A 166 11.10 -15.21 -13.83
N LEU A 167 10.36 -15.52 -12.76
CA LEU A 167 10.07 -16.92 -12.38
C LEU A 167 8.79 -17.48 -13.03
N PHE A 168 7.76 -16.65 -13.21
CA PHE A 168 6.42 -17.14 -13.54
C PHE A 168 5.92 -16.65 -14.91
N GLY A 169 6.38 -15.50 -15.38
CA GLY A 169 5.98 -14.94 -16.67
C GLY A 169 6.12 -13.42 -16.69
N ALA A 170 6.68 -12.90 -17.77
CA ALA A 170 7.07 -11.50 -17.89
C ALA A 170 5.97 -10.61 -18.51
N ASP A 171 4.72 -11.05 -18.49
CA ASP A 171 3.57 -10.32 -19.02
C ASP A 171 2.91 -9.42 -17.96
N TYR A 172 2.03 -8.54 -18.42
CA TYR A 172 1.32 -7.60 -17.57
C TYR A 172 0.34 -8.27 -16.57
N PRO A 173 -0.40 -9.34 -16.92
CA PRO A 173 -1.22 -10.07 -15.96
C PRO A 173 -0.44 -10.62 -14.75
N HIS A 174 0.77 -11.14 -14.94
CA HIS A 174 1.63 -11.58 -13.81
C HIS A 174 2.09 -10.39 -12.96
N PHE A 175 2.42 -9.25 -13.58
CA PHE A 175 2.73 -8.02 -12.88
C PHE A 175 1.57 -7.59 -11.96
N GLN A 176 0.34 -7.57 -12.49
CA GLN A 176 -0.84 -7.25 -11.69
C GLN A 176 -1.06 -8.22 -10.55
N LEU A 177 -0.92 -9.54 -10.83
CA LEU A 177 -1.06 -10.58 -9.83
C LEU A 177 -0.11 -10.34 -8.65
N PHE A 178 1.19 -10.19 -8.92
CA PHE A 178 2.20 -10.04 -7.86
C PHE A 178 2.06 -8.70 -7.12
N THR A 179 1.71 -7.63 -7.81
CA THR A 179 1.43 -6.34 -7.18
C THR A 179 0.22 -6.42 -6.26
N THR A 180 -0.85 -7.12 -6.68
CA THR A 180 -2.05 -7.34 -5.86
C THR A 180 -1.74 -8.21 -4.64
N LEU A 181 -0.97 -9.29 -4.80
CA LEU A 181 -0.54 -10.14 -3.69
C LEU A 181 0.29 -9.35 -2.67
N PHE A 182 1.26 -8.56 -3.14
CA PHE A 182 2.07 -7.70 -2.27
C PHE A 182 1.19 -6.67 -1.55
N SER A 183 0.28 -6.02 -2.28
CA SER A 183 -0.67 -5.05 -1.72
C SER A 183 -1.54 -5.67 -0.62
N ALA A 184 -2.02 -6.89 -0.81
CA ALA A 184 -2.87 -7.58 0.14
C ALA A 184 -2.15 -7.97 1.46
N LEU A 185 -0.82 -8.01 1.48
CA LEU A 185 -0.07 -8.26 2.73
C LEU A 185 -0.27 -7.16 3.77
N VAL A 186 -0.80 -6.00 3.39
CA VAL A 186 -1.08 -4.86 4.30
C VAL A 186 -2.00 -5.24 5.47
N PHE A 187 -2.83 -6.27 5.33
CA PHE A 187 -3.68 -6.77 6.39
C PHE A 187 -2.87 -7.25 7.61
N LEU A 188 -1.72 -7.88 7.40
CA LEU A 188 -0.89 -8.42 8.49
C LEU A 188 -0.43 -7.33 9.47
N PRO A 189 0.30 -6.28 9.05
CA PRO A 189 0.70 -5.22 9.98
C PRO A 189 -0.50 -4.38 10.46
N GLY A 190 -1.57 -4.24 9.66
CA GLY A 190 -2.81 -3.63 10.10
C GLY A 190 -3.41 -4.36 11.30
N THR A 191 -3.39 -5.69 11.29
CA THR A 191 -3.84 -6.54 12.41
C THR A 191 -2.98 -6.35 13.66
N LEU A 192 -1.65 -6.23 13.51
CA LEU A 192 -0.78 -5.94 14.66
C LEU A 192 -1.18 -4.64 15.36
N LEU A 193 -1.47 -3.61 14.59
CA LEU A 193 -1.93 -2.31 15.12
C LEU A 193 -3.31 -2.42 15.78
N ALA A 194 -4.26 -3.11 15.14
CA ALA A 194 -5.59 -3.30 15.71
C ALA A 194 -5.52 -4.03 17.06
N ARG A 195 -4.73 -5.08 17.16
CA ARG A 195 -4.48 -5.82 18.41
C ARG A 195 -3.77 -4.97 19.47
N HIS A 196 -2.77 -4.18 19.06
CA HIS A 196 -2.09 -3.25 19.96
C HIS A 196 -3.07 -2.23 20.57
N PHE A 197 -3.93 -1.64 19.74
CA PHE A 197 -4.95 -0.70 20.21
C PHE A 197 -6.06 -1.36 21.04
N ALA A 198 -6.37 -2.62 20.76
CA ALA A 198 -7.43 -3.38 21.44
C ALA A 198 -7.02 -3.85 22.85
N ARG A 199 -5.74 -3.90 23.16
CA ARG A 199 -5.22 -4.34 24.47
C ARG A 199 -5.76 -5.72 24.90
N GLY A 200 -5.67 -6.70 24.01
CA GLY A 200 -6.09 -8.09 24.30
C GLY A 200 -7.58 -8.39 24.04
N ARG A 201 -8.38 -7.43 23.56
CA ARG A 201 -9.77 -7.73 23.15
C ARG A 201 -9.77 -8.61 21.90
N SER A 202 -10.63 -9.62 21.88
CA SER A 202 -10.80 -10.53 20.76
C SER A 202 -11.67 -9.95 19.63
N GLY A 203 -11.62 -10.55 18.44
CA GLY A 203 -12.50 -10.23 17.32
C GLY A 203 -12.10 -9.01 16.48
N VAL A 204 -11.08 -8.25 16.87
CA VAL A 204 -10.65 -7.03 16.16
C VAL A 204 -10.16 -7.30 14.75
N ASP A 205 -9.51 -8.44 14.51
CA ASP A 205 -9.01 -8.86 13.20
C ASP A 205 -10.14 -8.98 12.18
N GLY A 206 -11.30 -9.53 12.61
CA GLY A 206 -12.48 -9.67 11.75
C GLY A 206 -13.06 -8.32 11.35
N VAL A 207 -13.18 -7.38 12.31
CA VAL A 207 -13.69 -6.04 12.02
C VAL A 207 -12.75 -5.28 11.08
N LEU A 208 -11.43 -5.36 11.33
CA LEU A 208 -10.43 -4.76 10.43
C LEU A 208 -10.52 -5.36 9.03
N LEU A 209 -10.60 -6.70 8.93
CA LEU A 209 -10.75 -7.39 7.66
C LEU A 209 -11.94 -6.86 6.86
N LEU A 210 -13.11 -6.73 7.51
CA LEU A 210 -14.31 -6.18 6.90
C LEU A 210 -14.09 -4.76 6.36
N MET A 211 -13.50 -3.89 7.19
CA MET A 211 -13.23 -2.51 6.78
C MET A 211 -12.28 -2.45 5.59
N LEU A 212 -11.25 -3.31 5.54
CA LEU A 212 -10.33 -3.36 4.41
C LEU A 212 -10.97 -3.94 3.15
N MET A 213 -11.71 -5.05 3.28
CA MET A 213 -12.38 -5.70 2.15
C MET A 213 -13.42 -4.79 1.47
N LEU A 214 -14.18 -4.04 2.26
CA LEU A 214 -15.28 -3.23 1.76
C LEU A 214 -14.93 -1.75 1.54
N SER A 215 -13.69 -1.35 1.85
CA SER A 215 -13.21 0.00 1.57
C SER A 215 -12.93 0.18 0.07
N PRO A 216 -13.62 1.11 -0.63
CA PRO A 216 -13.33 1.40 -2.04
C PRO A 216 -11.87 1.82 -2.26
N LEU A 217 -11.29 2.59 -1.32
CA LEU A 217 -9.89 3.01 -1.38
C LEU A 217 -8.94 1.81 -1.40
N VAL A 218 -9.15 0.84 -0.50
CA VAL A 218 -8.26 -0.32 -0.37
C VAL A 218 -8.38 -1.23 -1.58
N VAL A 219 -9.60 -1.55 -2.01
CA VAL A 219 -9.85 -2.36 -3.21
C VAL A 219 -9.24 -1.71 -4.44
N GLN A 220 -9.44 -0.41 -4.62
CA GLN A 220 -8.89 0.35 -5.73
C GLN A 220 -7.35 0.31 -5.75
N ASN A 221 -6.70 0.51 -4.61
CA ASN A 221 -5.24 0.49 -4.54
C ASN A 221 -4.66 -0.94 -4.61
N ALA A 222 -5.41 -1.96 -4.19
CA ALA A 222 -4.98 -3.35 -4.30
C ALA A 222 -5.00 -3.85 -5.76
N THR A 223 -5.96 -3.37 -6.55
CA THR A 223 -6.18 -3.84 -7.93
C THR A 223 -5.53 -2.95 -9.00
N PHE A 224 -5.26 -1.69 -8.69
CA PHE A 224 -4.67 -0.73 -9.63
C PHE A 224 -3.15 -0.88 -9.82
N ALA A 225 -2.53 -1.93 -9.37
CA ALA A 225 -1.11 -2.22 -9.53
C ALA A 225 -0.15 -1.07 -9.11
N TRP A 226 -0.53 -0.28 -8.11
CA TRP A 226 0.30 0.75 -7.51
C TRP A 226 1.21 0.21 -6.41
N THR A 227 2.32 0.90 -6.18
CA THR A 227 3.25 0.60 -5.07
C THR A 227 2.84 1.24 -3.72
N LYS A 228 1.67 1.88 -3.65
CA LYS A 228 1.20 2.61 -2.45
C LYS A 228 0.83 1.67 -1.29
N LEU A 229 0.06 0.60 -1.53
CA LEU A 229 -0.22 -0.42 -0.51
C LEU A 229 1.02 -1.24 -0.13
N PRO A 230 1.88 -1.68 -1.06
CA PRO A 230 3.20 -2.19 -0.73
C PRO A 230 4.02 -1.31 0.21
N ALA A 231 4.06 0.00 -0.03
CA ALA A 231 4.72 0.94 0.88
C ALA A 231 3.99 1.04 2.22
N ALA A 232 2.64 1.07 2.21
CA ALA A 232 1.83 1.08 3.43
C ALA A 232 2.07 -0.16 4.29
N PHE A 233 2.28 -1.35 3.70
CA PHE A 233 2.65 -2.56 4.44
C PHE A 233 3.87 -2.30 5.33
N PHE A 234 4.94 -1.75 4.80
CA PHE A 234 6.15 -1.47 5.56
C PHE A 234 5.99 -0.32 6.54
N VAL A 235 5.23 0.73 6.20
CA VAL A 235 4.92 1.82 7.14
C VAL A 235 4.15 1.29 8.35
N LEU A 236 3.12 0.48 8.13
CA LEU A 236 2.30 -0.09 9.20
C LEU A 236 3.12 -1.07 10.06
N LEU A 237 3.98 -1.88 9.43
CA LEU A 237 4.90 -2.77 10.14
C LEU A 237 5.83 -1.96 11.06
N ALA A 238 6.39 -0.87 10.54
CA ALA A 238 7.25 0.01 11.30
C ALA A 238 6.51 0.66 12.47
N VAL A 239 5.31 1.17 12.24
CA VAL A 239 4.49 1.81 13.28
C VAL A 239 4.14 0.81 14.38
N ALA A 240 3.74 -0.43 14.03
CA ALA A 240 3.42 -1.48 14.98
C ALA A 240 4.64 -1.85 15.85
N PHE A 241 5.78 -2.11 15.22
CA PHE A 241 7.01 -2.46 15.93
C PHE A 241 7.57 -1.30 16.76
N TYR A 242 7.48 -0.07 16.27
CA TYR A 242 7.93 1.10 17.02
C TYR A 242 7.06 1.36 18.26
N ALA A 243 5.74 1.32 18.12
CA ALA A 243 4.81 1.50 19.23
C ALA A 243 5.06 0.47 20.34
N ARG A 244 5.21 -0.81 19.98
CA ARG A 244 5.54 -1.87 20.93
C ARG A 244 6.96 -1.71 21.49
N GLY A 245 7.93 -1.35 20.68
CA GLY A 245 9.30 -1.07 21.12
C GLY A 245 9.42 0.09 22.10
N LEU A 246 8.46 1.04 22.10
CA LEU A 246 8.36 2.10 23.10
C LEU A 246 7.72 1.60 24.40
N THR A 247 6.62 0.84 24.32
CA THR A 247 5.88 0.36 25.49
C THR A 247 6.63 -0.74 26.24
N GLU A 248 7.33 -1.62 25.54
CA GLU A 248 8.11 -2.73 26.10
C GLU A 248 9.58 -2.37 26.35
N ALA A 249 9.96 -1.12 26.02
CA ALA A 249 11.34 -0.61 26.13
C ALA A 249 12.37 -1.45 25.34
N GLU A 250 11.97 -2.03 24.20
CA GLU A 250 12.75 -3.00 23.43
C GLU A 250 13.45 -2.36 22.20
N PRO A 251 14.80 -2.18 22.23
CA PRO A 251 15.55 -1.56 21.13
C PRO A 251 15.45 -2.32 19.80
N ALA A 252 15.41 -3.65 19.85
CA ALA A 252 15.32 -4.48 18.64
C ALA A 252 14.08 -4.17 17.80
N ARG A 253 12.92 -3.98 18.44
CA ARG A 253 11.68 -3.60 17.77
C ARG A 253 11.78 -2.23 17.10
N ARG A 254 12.42 -1.26 17.77
CA ARG A 254 12.62 0.07 17.19
C ARG A 254 13.59 0.04 16.01
N THR A 255 14.60 -0.84 16.05
CA THR A 255 15.52 -1.05 14.92
C THR A 255 14.80 -1.68 13.73
N ILE A 256 13.96 -2.70 13.97
CA ILE A 256 13.10 -3.30 12.92
C ILE A 256 12.21 -2.21 12.30
N ALA A 257 11.63 -1.32 13.11
CA ALA A 257 10.79 -0.23 12.62
C ALA A 257 11.55 0.71 11.67
N ILE A 258 12.79 1.08 11.97
CA ILE A 258 13.63 1.90 11.09
C ILE A 258 13.94 1.15 9.78
N GLY A 259 14.29 -0.13 9.86
CA GLY A 259 14.49 -0.96 8.66
C GLY A 259 13.24 -1.05 7.79
N ALA A 260 12.08 -1.27 8.40
CA ALA A 260 10.82 -1.32 7.68
C ALA A 260 10.48 0.03 7.00
N LEU A 261 10.70 1.17 7.67
CA LEU A 261 10.50 2.48 7.03
C LEU A 261 11.48 2.77 5.92
N SER A 262 12.73 2.31 6.04
CA SER A 262 13.70 2.39 4.95
C SER A 262 13.24 1.57 3.73
N ALA A 263 12.72 0.37 3.94
CA ALA A 263 12.12 -0.44 2.89
C ALA A 263 10.85 0.23 2.31
N ALA A 264 10.03 0.88 3.14
CA ALA A 264 8.88 1.66 2.68
C ALA A 264 9.29 2.80 1.75
N LEU A 265 10.34 3.55 2.10
CA LEU A 265 10.86 4.63 1.28
C LEU A 265 11.43 4.12 -0.06
N LEU A 266 12.11 2.97 -0.03
CA LEU A 266 12.57 2.28 -1.23
C LEU A 266 11.44 1.68 -2.07
N THR A 267 10.25 1.52 -1.48
CA THR A 267 9.04 1.06 -2.17
C THR A 267 8.29 2.22 -2.83
N HIS A 268 8.13 3.34 -2.11
CA HIS A 268 7.49 4.55 -2.61
C HIS A 268 7.92 5.77 -1.80
N TYR A 269 8.32 6.86 -2.47
CA TYR A 269 8.82 8.07 -1.81
C TYR A 269 7.81 8.75 -0.87
N SER A 270 6.51 8.47 -1.01
CA SER A 270 5.49 8.93 -0.07
C SER A 270 5.67 8.43 1.38
N ALA A 271 6.53 7.44 1.59
CA ALA A 271 6.93 7.01 2.93
C ALA A 271 7.94 7.95 3.61
N GLY A 272 8.52 8.90 2.86
CA GLY A 272 9.48 9.88 3.40
C GLY A 272 8.98 10.63 4.63
N PRO A 273 7.77 11.23 4.64
CA PRO A 273 7.21 11.89 5.81
C PRO A 273 7.19 11.01 7.06
N TYR A 274 6.87 9.73 6.92
CA TYR A 274 6.84 8.77 8.04
C TYR A 274 8.25 8.49 8.58
N LEU A 275 9.23 8.34 7.68
CA LEU A 275 10.62 8.11 8.07
C LEU A 275 11.19 9.32 8.83
N VAL A 276 10.95 10.54 8.32
CA VAL A 276 11.38 11.77 8.99
C VAL A 276 10.69 11.91 10.35
N ALA A 277 9.39 11.68 10.41
CA ALA A 277 8.63 11.76 11.65
C ALA A 277 9.14 10.76 12.70
N LEU A 278 9.44 9.51 12.29
CA LEU A 278 10.01 8.52 13.20
C LEU A 278 11.44 8.88 13.63
N ALA A 279 12.26 9.36 12.72
CA ALA A 279 13.63 9.81 13.04
C ALA A 279 13.61 10.96 14.05
N VAL A 280 12.71 11.94 13.88
CA VAL A 280 12.52 13.04 14.85
C VAL A 280 12.06 12.51 16.21
N ALA A 281 11.11 11.57 16.24
CA ALA A 281 10.66 10.97 17.51
C ALA A 281 11.79 10.18 18.19
N GLN A 282 12.56 9.43 17.46
CA GLN A 282 13.69 8.67 17.98
C GLN A 282 14.82 9.60 18.46
N GLY A 283 15.10 10.67 17.72
CA GLY A 283 16.04 11.72 18.14
C GLY A 283 15.58 12.43 19.42
N GLY A 284 14.30 12.77 19.51
CA GLY A 284 13.70 13.33 20.73
C GLY A 284 13.78 12.38 21.93
N LEU A 285 13.49 11.10 21.72
CA LEU A 285 13.64 10.06 22.74
C LEU A 285 15.10 9.94 23.18
N ALA A 286 16.03 9.98 22.23
CA ALA A 286 17.46 9.98 22.48
C ALA A 286 17.89 11.18 23.33
N TRP A 287 17.45 12.36 22.98
CA TRP A 287 17.72 13.57 23.73
C TRP A 287 17.20 13.51 25.17
N LEU A 288 15.96 13.06 25.37
CA LEU A 288 15.34 12.91 26.70
C LEU A 288 16.06 11.85 27.55
N ARG A 289 16.61 10.83 26.94
CA ARG A 289 17.30 9.71 27.61
C ARG A 289 18.83 9.80 27.55
N ARG A 290 19.40 10.94 27.15
CA ARG A 290 20.85 11.10 26.90
C ARG A 290 21.76 10.73 28.08
N ARG A 291 21.24 10.76 29.30
CA ARG A 291 21.98 10.38 30.53
C ARG A 291 22.00 8.87 30.79
N LYS A 292 21.19 8.08 30.03
CA LYS A 292 21.14 6.63 30.17
C LYS A 292 22.07 6.00 29.12
N GLY A 293 23.08 5.27 29.54
CA GLY A 293 24.00 4.59 28.64
C GLY A 293 23.28 3.63 27.68
N GLY A 294 23.91 3.33 26.53
CA GLY A 294 23.41 2.39 25.51
C GLY A 294 22.63 3.04 24.36
N LEU A 295 22.10 4.25 24.52
CA LEU A 295 21.27 4.90 23.51
C LEU A 295 22.03 5.22 22.21
N TRP A 296 23.29 5.63 22.32
CA TRP A 296 24.13 5.91 21.16
C TRP A 296 24.41 4.67 20.31
N ARG A 297 24.54 3.50 20.96
CA ARG A 297 24.66 2.21 20.24
C ARG A 297 23.37 1.88 19.50
N GLU A 298 22.21 2.13 20.12
CA GLU A 298 20.92 1.93 19.45
C GLU A 298 20.79 2.85 18.24
N LEU A 299 21.08 4.14 18.39
CA LEU A 299 21.03 5.10 17.27
C LEU A 299 22.01 4.74 16.15
N ALA A 300 23.25 4.35 16.51
CA ALA A 300 24.25 3.92 15.53
C ALA A 300 23.78 2.68 14.74
N LEU A 301 23.21 1.67 15.43
CA LEU A 301 22.64 0.50 14.78
C LEU A 301 21.47 0.86 13.85
N GLN A 302 20.54 1.69 14.32
CA GLN A 302 19.38 2.15 13.55
C GLN A 302 19.81 2.95 12.32
N THR A 303 20.77 3.87 12.49
CA THR A 303 21.35 4.63 11.38
C THR A 303 22.07 3.70 10.41
N GLY A 304 22.86 2.75 10.91
CA GLY A 304 23.54 1.74 10.09
C GLY A 304 22.57 0.92 9.24
N VAL A 305 21.47 0.45 9.83
CA VAL A 305 20.41 -0.28 9.11
C VAL A 305 19.75 0.60 8.04
N ALA A 306 19.40 1.84 8.38
CA ALA A 306 18.80 2.77 7.42
C ALA A 306 19.74 3.07 6.26
N VAL A 307 21.01 3.40 6.57
CA VAL A 307 22.04 3.68 5.56
C VAL A 307 22.28 2.47 4.68
N ALA A 308 22.45 1.27 5.27
CA ALA A 308 22.68 0.04 4.51
C ALA A 308 21.57 -0.25 3.50
N LEU A 309 20.29 -0.07 3.90
CA LEU A 309 19.14 -0.27 3.01
C LEU A 309 19.04 0.84 1.96
N LEU A 310 19.07 2.10 2.39
CA LEU A 310 18.85 3.25 1.50
C LEU A 310 20.01 3.42 0.51
N ALA A 311 21.25 3.13 0.91
CA ALA A 311 22.41 3.23 0.05
C ALA A 311 22.36 2.26 -1.13
N THR A 312 21.68 1.12 -1.03
CA THR A 312 21.52 0.20 -2.16
C THR A 312 21.03 0.93 -3.39
N TRP A 313 20.04 1.81 -3.23
CA TRP A 313 19.46 2.58 -4.30
C TRP A 313 20.09 3.98 -4.46
N LEU A 314 20.14 4.74 -3.35
CA LEU A 314 20.51 6.17 -3.44
C LEU A 314 21.95 6.35 -3.90
N ALA A 315 22.91 5.53 -3.40
CA ALA A 315 24.29 5.64 -3.82
C ALA A 315 24.45 5.27 -5.30
N TRP A 316 23.81 4.20 -5.73
CA TRP A 316 23.82 3.78 -7.13
C TRP A 316 23.16 4.83 -8.03
N SER A 317 22.00 5.35 -7.64
CA SER A 317 21.27 6.37 -8.40
C SER A 317 22.10 7.67 -8.53
N VAL A 318 22.73 8.11 -7.43
CA VAL A 318 23.59 9.29 -7.46
C VAL A 318 24.82 9.08 -8.36
N ALA A 319 25.41 7.88 -8.34
CA ALA A 319 26.56 7.56 -9.18
C ALA A 319 26.22 7.59 -10.68
N HIS A 320 25.00 7.21 -11.08
CA HIS A 320 24.60 7.11 -12.48
C HIS A 320 23.84 8.33 -13.00
N TYR A 321 23.07 9.02 -12.14
CA TYR A 321 22.18 10.13 -12.54
C TYR A 321 22.53 11.47 -11.88
N GLY A 322 23.45 11.48 -10.92
CA GLY A 322 23.79 12.66 -10.13
C GLY A 322 22.76 12.97 -9.04
N ILE A 323 23.17 13.83 -8.10
CA ILE A 323 22.33 14.25 -6.95
C ILE A 323 21.04 14.95 -7.40
N PRO A 324 21.08 15.94 -8.34
CA PRO A 324 19.86 16.65 -8.72
C PRO A 324 18.78 15.72 -9.25
N THR A 325 19.14 14.80 -10.16
CA THR A 325 18.18 13.86 -10.74
C THR A 325 17.68 12.86 -9.71
N THR A 326 18.55 12.34 -8.85
CA THR A 326 18.15 11.38 -7.82
C THR A 326 17.19 11.97 -6.80
N VAL A 327 17.40 13.22 -6.39
CA VAL A 327 16.65 13.86 -5.31
C VAL A 327 15.40 14.58 -5.82
N PHE A 328 15.48 15.21 -7.00
CA PHE A 328 14.45 16.14 -7.48
C PHE A 328 13.65 15.63 -8.68
N SER A 329 13.96 14.46 -9.25
CA SER A 329 13.17 13.89 -10.34
C SER A 329 11.85 13.27 -9.89
N ALA A 330 11.70 13.02 -8.59
CA ALA A 330 10.44 12.55 -8.04
C ALA A 330 9.32 13.58 -8.29
N THR A 331 8.17 13.11 -8.72
CA THR A 331 7.01 13.93 -9.11
C THR A 331 6.48 14.87 -8.00
N GLY A 332 7.00 14.77 -6.78
CA GLY A 332 6.63 15.66 -5.67
C GLY A 332 7.50 16.93 -5.49
N THR A 333 8.60 17.06 -6.22
CA THR A 333 9.58 18.12 -5.95
C THR A 333 9.68 19.24 -7.01
N PRO A 334 9.39 19.05 -8.31
CA PRO A 334 9.50 20.12 -9.29
C PRO A 334 8.32 21.10 -9.19
N GLY A 335 8.52 22.37 -9.36
CA GLY A 335 7.48 23.39 -9.54
C GLY A 335 7.39 24.48 -8.49
N ASN A 336 8.32 24.48 -7.51
CA ASN A 336 8.45 25.62 -6.60
C ASN A 336 9.47 26.68 -7.08
N ALA A 337 10.16 26.42 -8.18
CA ALA A 337 11.08 27.40 -8.78
C ALA A 337 10.30 28.65 -9.24
N GLY A 338 10.68 29.81 -8.73
CA GLY A 338 10.03 31.10 -9.07
C GLY A 338 8.74 31.41 -8.29
N VAL A 339 8.31 30.55 -7.36
CA VAL A 339 7.13 30.83 -6.53
C VAL A 339 7.52 31.68 -5.33
N SER A 340 6.80 32.80 -5.13
CA SER A 340 6.99 33.64 -3.95
C SER A 340 6.65 32.88 -2.65
N LEU A 341 7.19 33.33 -1.51
CA LEU A 341 6.87 32.74 -0.20
C LEU A 341 5.36 32.73 0.07
N ALA A 342 4.67 33.81 -0.27
CA ALA A 342 3.21 33.91 -0.11
C ALA A 342 2.49 32.88 -1.01
N GLY A 343 2.92 32.73 -2.24
CA GLY A 343 2.39 31.72 -3.16
C GLY A 343 2.64 30.31 -2.65
N TRP A 344 3.83 30.05 -2.10
CA TRP A 344 4.16 28.75 -1.50
C TRP A 344 3.28 28.44 -0.28
N LEU A 345 3.12 29.39 0.64
CA LEU A 345 2.24 29.24 1.83
C LEU A 345 0.78 29.04 1.42
N HIS A 346 0.29 29.82 0.45
CA HIS A 346 -1.06 29.65 -0.08
C HIS A 346 -1.28 28.23 -0.62
N ARG A 347 -0.34 27.73 -1.41
CA ARG A 347 -0.40 26.37 -1.93
C ARG A 347 -0.48 25.32 -0.81
N ARG A 348 0.31 25.46 0.27
CA ARG A 348 0.29 24.52 1.40
C ARG A 348 -1.03 24.57 2.16
N ALA A 349 -1.55 25.77 2.42
CA ALA A 349 -2.85 25.94 3.04
C ALA A 349 -3.98 25.35 2.18
N TRP A 350 -3.91 25.55 0.86
CA TRP A 350 -4.86 24.96 -0.09
C TRP A 350 -4.80 23.43 -0.09
N ASN A 351 -3.61 22.84 -0.10
CA ASN A 351 -3.45 21.38 0.00
C ASN A 351 -4.06 20.83 1.28
N ALA A 352 -3.84 21.50 2.41
CA ALA A 352 -4.46 21.13 3.68
C ALA A 352 -6.00 21.17 3.59
N PHE A 353 -6.53 22.26 3.05
CA PHE A 353 -7.97 22.45 2.86
C PHE A 353 -8.58 21.35 1.97
N VAL A 354 -8.00 21.12 0.79
CA VAL A 354 -8.55 20.12 -0.16
C VAL A 354 -8.41 18.68 0.32
N THR A 355 -7.51 18.43 1.25
CA THR A 355 -7.39 17.10 1.88
C THR A 355 -8.48 16.86 2.91
N LEU A 356 -8.88 17.90 3.65
CA LEU A 356 -9.87 17.80 4.72
C LEU A 356 -11.30 17.97 4.22
N VAL A 357 -11.51 18.86 3.23
CA VAL A 357 -12.85 19.17 2.72
C VAL A 357 -13.16 18.29 1.51
N PRO A 358 -14.17 17.43 1.58
CA PRO A 358 -14.60 16.61 0.46
C PRO A 358 -14.86 17.44 -0.79
N HIS A 359 -14.51 16.90 -1.92
CA HIS A 359 -14.62 17.55 -3.22
C HIS A 359 -16.01 18.14 -3.53
N PRO A 360 -17.15 17.48 -3.18
CA PRO A 360 -18.47 18.06 -3.41
C PRO A 360 -18.76 19.34 -2.64
N LEU A 361 -18.03 19.57 -1.55
CA LEU A 361 -18.24 20.70 -0.65
C LEU A 361 -17.31 21.89 -0.91
N ARG A 362 -16.52 21.84 -1.98
CA ARG A 362 -15.56 22.90 -2.31
C ARG A 362 -15.76 23.41 -3.74
N PRO A 363 -15.49 24.69 -3.99
CA PRO A 363 -15.43 25.19 -5.36
C PRO A 363 -14.24 24.52 -6.05
N ALA A 364 -14.50 23.59 -6.92
CA ALA A 364 -13.49 22.86 -7.64
C ALA A 364 -13.64 23.08 -9.13
N ASP A 365 -12.52 23.23 -9.81
CA ASP A 365 -12.48 23.21 -11.25
C ASP A 365 -12.43 21.75 -11.73
N TYR A 366 -13.59 21.24 -12.16
CA TYR A 366 -13.71 19.89 -12.70
C TYR A 366 -13.31 19.76 -14.18
N ARG A 367 -12.91 20.83 -14.84
CA ARG A 367 -12.62 20.84 -16.28
C ARG A 367 -11.46 19.94 -16.68
N PHE A 368 -10.61 19.60 -15.74
CA PHE A 368 -9.50 18.69 -15.98
C PHE A 368 -9.87 17.21 -15.87
N ILE A 369 -11.04 16.88 -15.29
CA ILE A 369 -11.57 15.50 -15.37
C ILE A 369 -11.96 15.29 -16.83
N ALA A 370 -11.22 14.42 -17.45
CA ALA A 370 -11.39 14.08 -18.84
C ALA A 370 -12.81 13.57 -19.09
N GLN A 371 -13.58 14.32 -19.85
CA GLN A 371 -15.01 14.08 -20.04
C GLN A 371 -15.29 13.62 -21.46
N THR A 372 -15.40 12.31 -21.64
CA THR A 372 -16.01 11.76 -22.86
C THR A 372 -17.50 11.61 -22.73
N SER A 373 -17.98 11.42 -21.50
CA SER A 373 -19.39 11.21 -21.19
C SER A 373 -19.66 11.53 -19.72
N THR A 374 -20.94 11.70 -19.35
CA THR A 374 -21.36 11.86 -17.95
C THR A 374 -20.89 10.69 -17.08
N LEU A 375 -20.99 9.46 -17.59
CA LEU A 375 -20.52 8.27 -16.85
C LEU A 375 -19.00 8.25 -16.71
N GLY A 376 -18.25 8.70 -17.73
CA GLY A 376 -16.81 8.87 -17.65
C GLY A 376 -16.41 9.88 -16.58
N PHE A 377 -17.14 10.99 -16.50
CA PHE A 377 -16.96 11.98 -15.44
C PHE A 377 -17.21 11.38 -14.06
N VAL A 378 -18.33 10.68 -13.86
CA VAL A 378 -18.68 10.04 -12.57
C VAL A 378 -17.62 9.03 -12.18
N ARG A 379 -17.15 8.22 -13.11
CA ARG A 379 -16.07 7.24 -12.89
C ARG A 379 -14.80 7.92 -12.38
N ASP A 380 -14.29 8.91 -13.10
CA ASP A 380 -13.05 9.59 -12.77
C ASP A 380 -13.18 10.39 -11.47
N TYR A 381 -14.34 10.97 -11.24
CA TYR A 381 -14.65 11.69 -10.02
C TYR A 381 -14.63 10.77 -8.78
N LEU A 382 -15.34 9.64 -8.84
CA LEU A 382 -15.35 8.66 -7.75
C LEU A 382 -13.97 8.06 -7.52
N PHE A 383 -13.25 7.74 -8.60
CA PHE A 383 -11.88 7.24 -8.50
C PHE A 383 -10.98 8.21 -7.72
N ASN A 384 -11.10 9.50 -7.99
CA ASN A 384 -10.28 10.52 -7.38
C ASN A 384 -10.71 10.84 -5.94
N ILE A 385 -12.00 10.87 -5.61
CA ILE A 385 -12.46 11.24 -4.27
C ILE A 385 -11.94 10.28 -3.18
N TYR A 386 -11.85 8.99 -3.50
CA TYR A 386 -11.30 8.00 -2.58
C TYR A 386 -9.78 8.13 -2.40
N GLN A 387 -9.08 8.70 -3.38
CA GLN A 387 -7.63 8.83 -3.33
C GLN A 387 -7.14 10.11 -2.65
N THR A 388 -7.93 11.18 -2.69
CA THR A 388 -7.39 12.52 -2.46
C THR A 388 -7.92 13.23 -1.22
N THR A 389 -9.06 12.79 -0.69
CA THR A 389 -9.64 13.42 0.49
C THR A 389 -9.69 12.44 1.66
N LEU A 390 -9.32 12.92 2.84
CA LEU A 390 -9.34 12.09 4.05
C LEU A 390 -10.74 11.51 4.35
N PRO A 391 -11.83 12.30 4.30
CA PRO A 391 -13.18 11.75 4.49
C PRO A 391 -13.56 10.71 3.44
N GLY A 392 -13.25 10.95 2.16
CA GLY A 392 -13.49 9.99 1.09
C GLY A 392 -12.68 8.71 1.28
N ALA A 393 -11.43 8.83 1.67
CA ALA A 393 -10.54 7.71 1.92
C ALA A 393 -11.02 6.80 3.06
N PHE A 394 -11.65 7.36 4.10
CA PHE A 394 -12.27 6.57 5.18
C PHE A 394 -13.54 5.84 4.73
N GLY A 395 -14.18 6.26 3.64
CA GLY A 395 -15.48 5.76 3.23
C GLY A 395 -16.61 6.12 4.21
N VAL A 396 -17.82 5.72 3.88
CA VAL A 396 -19.00 6.01 4.73
C VAL A 396 -18.92 5.25 6.05
N ALA A 397 -18.51 3.98 6.00
CA ALA A 397 -18.39 3.13 7.19
C ALA A 397 -17.34 3.63 8.17
N GLY A 398 -16.18 4.02 7.67
CA GLY A 398 -15.12 4.61 8.50
C GLY A 398 -15.57 5.91 9.15
N LEU A 399 -16.27 6.77 8.39
CA LEU A 399 -16.80 8.03 8.90
C LEU A 399 -17.87 7.85 9.99
N VAL A 400 -18.79 6.90 9.84
CA VAL A 400 -19.81 6.60 10.87
C VAL A 400 -19.15 6.30 12.22
N LEU A 401 -18.15 5.43 12.22
CA LEU A 401 -17.44 5.11 13.47
C LEU A 401 -16.56 6.26 13.96
N PHE A 402 -15.88 6.95 13.06
CA PHE A 402 -15.02 8.08 13.40
C PHE A 402 -15.84 9.21 14.06
N VAL A 403 -16.94 9.62 13.44
CA VAL A 403 -17.82 10.67 13.97
C VAL A 403 -18.40 10.27 15.32
N TRP A 404 -18.85 9.02 15.45
CA TRP A 404 -19.33 8.50 16.73
C TRP A 404 -18.29 8.65 17.84
N HIS A 405 -17.06 8.20 17.58
CA HIS A 405 -15.98 8.29 18.56
C HIS A 405 -15.55 9.73 18.83
N ALA A 406 -15.53 10.58 17.81
CA ALA A 406 -15.21 12.00 17.98
C ALA A 406 -16.19 12.72 18.89
N ILE A 407 -17.49 12.36 18.82
CA ILE A 407 -18.53 12.96 19.66
C ILE A 407 -18.50 12.39 21.08
N LYS A 408 -18.40 11.09 21.26
CA LYS A 408 -18.56 10.42 22.55
C LYS A 408 -17.25 10.22 23.32
N ARG A 409 -16.17 9.96 22.62
CA ARG A 409 -14.83 9.74 23.20
C ARG A 409 -13.79 10.26 22.22
N PRO A 410 -13.43 11.53 22.30
CA PRO A 410 -12.41 12.05 21.41
C PRO A 410 -11.17 11.15 21.41
N PRO A 411 -10.72 10.65 20.24
CA PRO A 411 -9.59 9.72 20.13
C PRO A 411 -8.34 10.20 20.85
N LEU A 412 -8.15 11.52 20.86
CA LEU A 412 -7.04 12.21 21.49
C LEU A 412 -7.08 12.16 23.03
N LEU A 413 -8.18 11.74 23.66
CA LEU A 413 -8.35 11.74 25.10
C LEU A 413 -8.26 10.35 25.76
N ALA A 414 -8.13 9.28 24.97
CA ALA A 414 -8.26 7.93 25.51
C ALA A 414 -7.13 7.55 26.49
N ASN A 415 -5.87 7.79 26.11
CA ASN A 415 -4.71 7.50 26.94
C ASN A 415 -3.55 8.40 26.49
N ARG A 416 -2.68 8.78 27.42
CA ARG A 416 -1.61 9.75 27.17
C ARG A 416 -0.65 9.31 26.05
N ILE A 417 -0.29 8.03 26.01
CA ILE A 417 0.65 7.48 25.02
C ILE A 417 -0.01 7.41 23.64
N GLU A 418 -1.24 6.92 23.56
CA GLU A 418 -2.02 6.93 22.32
C GLU A 418 -2.24 8.34 21.78
N ARG A 419 -2.60 9.29 22.65
CA ARG A 419 -2.76 10.71 22.26
C ARG A 419 -1.49 11.29 21.67
N LEU A 420 -0.37 11.10 22.34
CA LEU A 420 0.93 11.60 21.87
C LEU A 420 1.32 10.95 20.55
N PHE A 421 1.14 9.64 20.43
CA PHE A 421 1.44 8.91 19.20
C PHE A 421 0.58 9.40 18.03
N TRP A 422 -0.75 9.47 18.22
CA TRP A 422 -1.66 9.90 17.16
C TRP A 422 -1.44 11.35 16.77
N SER A 423 -1.32 12.25 17.75
CA SER A 423 -1.07 13.66 17.50
C SER A 423 0.23 13.86 16.73
N TRP A 424 1.28 13.19 17.15
CA TRP A 424 2.56 13.23 16.47
C TRP A 424 2.48 12.63 15.06
N PHE A 425 1.86 11.46 14.93
CA PHE A 425 1.75 10.76 13.66
C PHE A 425 0.96 11.56 12.62
N PHE A 426 -0.24 12.02 13.00
CA PHE A 426 -1.07 12.84 12.11
C PHE A 426 -0.41 14.19 11.79
N ALA A 427 0.09 14.90 12.80
CA ALA A 427 0.74 16.18 12.59
C ALA A 427 1.96 16.06 11.69
N SER A 428 2.82 15.07 11.93
CA SER A 428 4.01 14.83 11.11
C SER A 428 3.66 14.42 9.69
N THR A 429 2.77 13.43 9.53
CA THR A 429 2.35 12.96 8.23
C THR A 429 1.67 14.06 7.42
N PHE A 430 0.75 14.79 8.06
CA PHE A 430 0.03 15.88 7.42
C PHE A 430 0.98 17.01 7.02
N THR A 431 1.80 17.49 7.96
CA THR A 431 2.73 18.60 7.71
C THR A 431 3.75 18.25 6.64
N LEU A 432 4.38 17.08 6.73
CA LEU A 432 5.41 16.66 5.78
C LEU A 432 4.80 16.28 4.42
N GLY A 433 3.65 15.62 4.40
CA GLY A 433 2.93 15.31 3.18
C GLY A 433 2.52 16.58 2.44
N VAL A 434 1.94 17.55 3.14
CA VAL A 434 1.58 18.85 2.58
C VAL A 434 2.83 19.64 2.14
N ALA A 435 3.90 19.62 2.93
CA ALA A 435 5.13 20.33 2.60
C ALA A 435 5.84 19.76 1.36
N ALA A 436 5.83 18.45 1.21
CA ALA A 436 6.40 17.77 0.05
C ALA A 436 5.54 17.86 -1.22
N ALA A 437 4.28 18.23 -1.07
CA ALA A 437 3.33 18.19 -2.17
C ALA A 437 3.57 19.27 -3.24
N TYR A 438 3.47 18.83 -4.47
CA TYR A 438 3.75 19.62 -5.67
C TYR A 438 2.50 20.34 -6.22
N TRP A 439 1.41 19.59 -6.38
CA TRP A 439 0.16 20.09 -6.95
C TRP A 439 -0.75 20.69 -5.87
N THR A 440 -1.45 21.75 -6.21
CA THR A 440 -2.05 22.59 -5.19
C THR A 440 -3.54 22.78 -5.31
N ASP A 441 -4.07 22.69 -6.50
CA ASP A 441 -5.32 23.36 -6.79
C ASP A 441 -6.46 22.41 -7.14
N ARG A 442 -6.18 21.13 -7.38
CA ARG A 442 -7.21 20.25 -7.92
C ARG A 442 -7.59 19.10 -7.00
N TRP A 443 -6.62 18.33 -6.52
CA TRP A 443 -6.92 17.02 -5.93
C TRP A 443 -6.48 16.80 -4.49
N GLY A 444 -5.75 17.67 -3.88
CA GLY A 444 -5.14 17.33 -2.60
C GLY A 444 -4.01 16.29 -2.76
N VAL A 445 -2.79 16.71 -2.55
CA VAL A 445 -1.60 15.90 -2.83
C VAL A 445 -1.20 15.01 -1.66
N VAL A 446 -1.85 15.20 -0.51
CA VAL A 446 -1.64 14.36 0.68
C VAL A 446 -2.11 12.92 0.46
N HIS A 447 -2.89 12.66 -0.60
CA HIS A 447 -3.32 11.31 -0.96
C HIS A 447 -2.18 10.28 -0.97
N ILE A 448 -0.98 10.70 -1.35
CA ILE A 448 0.21 9.85 -1.39
C ILE A 448 0.52 9.28 0.00
N CYS A 449 0.26 10.04 1.07
CA CYS A 449 0.52 9.66 2.45
C CYS A 449 -0.73 9.12 3.17
N LEU A 450 -1.92 9.19 2.57
CA LEU A 450 -3.18 8.88 3.25
C LEU A 450 -3.38 7.39 3.56
N LEU A 451 -2.95 6.49 2.68
CA LEU A 451 -3.22 5.06 2.84
C LEU A 451 -2.78 4.50 4.21
N PRO A 452 -1.54 4.69 4.67
CA PRO A 452 -1.16 4.25 6.00
C PRO A 452 -2.00 4.88 7.10
N VAL A 453 -2.30 6.20 7.01
CA VAL A 453 -3.12 6.91 8.00
C VAL A 453 -4.52 6.31 8.09
N VAL A 454 -5.15 6.05 6.95
CA VAL A 454 -6.49 5.46 6.89
C VAL A 454 -6.51 4.06 7.49
N ILE A 455 -5.53 3.21 7.16
CA ILE A 455 -5.47 1.84 7.68
C ILE A 455 -5.18 1.85 9.20
N ILE A 456 -4.34 2.75 9.70
CA ILE A 456 -4.16 2.93 11.15
C ILE A 456 -5.48 3.39 11.79
N GLY A 457 -6.21 4.29 11.13
CA GLY A 457 -7.55 4.70 11.56
C GLY A 457 -8.51 3.51 11.64
N PHE A 458 -8.56 2.66 10.61
CA PHE A 458 -9.36 1.45 10.62
C PHE A 458 -8.94 0.48 11.74
N ALA A 459 -7.64 0.29 11.96
CA ALA A 459 -7.14 -0.54 13.05
C ALA A 459 -7.58 -0.01 14.43
N TRP A 460 -7.53 1.31 14.61
CA TRP A 460 -8.01 1.95 15.84
C TRP A 460 -9.53 1.83 16.00
N LEU A 461 -10.31 2.07 14.95
CA LEU A 461 -11.77 1.92 14.96
C LEU A 461 -12.17 0.48 15.24
N ALA A 462 -11.51 -0.50 14.63
CA ALA A 462 -11.73 -1.93 14.89
C ALA A 462 -11.48 -2.29 16.36
N ALA A 463 -10.43 -1.74 16.95
CA ALA A 463 -10.11 -1.96 18.37
C ALA A 463 -11.16 -1.39 19.33
N ARG A 464 -11.91 -0.38 18.91
CA ARG A 464 -12.97 0.27 19.69
C ARG A 464 -14.37 -0.25 19.36
N PHE A 465 -14.50 -1.12 18.38
CA PHE A 465 -15.79 -1.57 17.88
C PHE A 465 -16.67 -2.25 18.95
N ALA A 466 -16.06 -2.93 19.92
CA ALA A 466 -16.77 -3.55 21.04
C ALA A 466 -17.54 -2.52 21.89
N ASP A 467 -17.07 -1.28 21.97
CA ASP A 467 -17.66 -0.20 22.76
C ASP A 467 -18.81 0.55 22.02
N VAL A 468 -19.05 0.17 20.75
CA VAL A 468 -20.04 0.85 19.89
C VAL A 468 -21.46 0.33 20.20
N PRO A 469 -22.46 1.20 20.42
CA PRO A 469 -23.84 0.79 20.67
C PRO A 469 -24.46 0.06 19.47
N THR A 470 -25.44 -0.80 19.75
CA THR A 470 -26.12 -1.62 18.71
C THR A 470 -26.65 -0.80 17.55
N LEU A 471 -27.26 0.36 17.81
CA LEU A 471 -27.76 1.25 16.76
C LEU A 471 -26.65 1.71 15.82
N VAL A 472 -25.52 2.16 16.37
CA VAL A 472 -24.38 2.63 15.58
C VAL A 472 -23.72 1.48 14.81
N ARG A 473 -23.68 0.27 15.38
CA ARG A 473 -23.22 -0.94 14.65
C ARG A 473 -24.10 -1.26 13.45
N ARG A 474 -25.44 -1.10 13.58
CA ARG A 474 -26.38 -1.26 12.45
C ARG A 474 -26.15 -0.21 11.38
N LEU A 475 -26.00 1.05 11.78
CA LEU A 475 -25.65 2.13 10.85
C LEU A 475 -24.32 1.87 10.14
N TRP A 476 -23.32 1.43 10.88
CA TRP A 476 -22.02 1.05 10.32
C TRP A 476 -22.13 -0.12 9.32
N ALA A 477 -22.93 -1.15 9.63
CA ALA A 477 -23.15 -2.25 8.70
C ALA A 477 -23.87 -1.80 7.41
N GLY A 478 -24.86 -0.90 7.52
CA GLY A 478 -25.48 -0.26 6.35
C GLY A 478 -24.48 0.58 5.55
N ALA A 479 -23.59 1.30 6.24
CA ALA A 479 -22.53 2.08 5.62
C ALA A 479 -21.47 1.21 4.93
N LEU A 480 -21.10 0.05 5.52
CA LEU A 480 -20.24 -0.94 4.85
C LEU A 480 -20.87 -1.45 3.55
N LEU A 481 -22.19 -1.72 3.58
CA LEU A 481 -22.90 -2.12 2.37
C LEU A 481 -22.90 -0.99 1.33
N ALA A 482 -23.10 0.26 1.74
CA ALA A 482 -23.02 1.41 0.85
C ALA A 482 -21.62 1.55 0.22
N ASP A 483 -20.55 1.42 1.01
CA ASP A 483 -19.17 1.44 0.52
C ASP A 483 -18.92 0.28 -0.47
N ALA A 484 -19.41 -0.92 -0.16
CA ALA A 484 -19.30 -2.08 -1.05
C ALA A 484 -20.03 -1.85 -2.38
N LEU A 485 -21.24 -1.31 -2.34
CA LEU A 485 -22.02 -0.98 -3.55
C LEU A 485 -21.36 0.11 -4.38
N LEU A 486 -20.82 1.15 -3.74
CA LEU A 486 -20.03 2.18 -4.42
C LEU A 486 -18.77 1.59 -5.05
N GLY A 487 -18.08 0.67 -4.36
CA GLY A 487 -16.96 -0.08 -4.91
C GLY A 487 -17.35 -0.91 -6.13
N ILE A 488 -18.47 -1.63 -6.07
CA ILE A 488 -19.02 -2.39 -7.20
C ILE A 488 -19.34 -1.47 -8.39
N VAL A 489 -20.05 -0.38 -8.14
CA VAL A 489 -20.38 0.59 -9.20
C VAL A 489 -19.13 1.17 -9.82
N LEU A 490 -18.16 1.58 -9.03
CA LEU A 490 -16.93 2.18 -9.53
C LEU A 490 -16.06 1.16 -10.26
N GLN A 491 -15.71 0.04 -9.59
CA GLN A 491 -14.68 -0.89 -10.08
C GLN A 491 -15.20 -1.86 -11.14
N PHE A 492 -16.48 -2.19 -11.10
CA PHE A 492 -17.07 -3.13 -12.04
C PHE A 492 -17.91 -2.41 -13.12
N TYR A 493 -18.98 -1.71 -12.73
CA TYR A 493 -19.89 -1.14 -13.70
C TYR A 493 -19.26 0.01 -14.49
N LEU A 494 -18.76 1.05 -13.83
CA LEU A 494 -18.22 2.23 -14.50
C LEU A 494 -16.90 1.94 -15.23
N GLN A 495 -16.02 1.12 -14.63
CA GLN A 495 -14.77 0.74 -15.29
C GLN A 495 -14.98 -0.21 -16.48
N ALA A 496 -16.03 -1.04 -16.44
CA ALA A 496 -16.33 -1.97 -17.54
C ALA A 496 -17.16 -1.34 -18.67
N THR A 497 -18.05 -0.40 -18.37
CA THR A 497 -19.03 0.15 -19.33
C THR A 497 -18.59 1.47 -19.95
N VAL A 498 -17.79 2.25 -19.28
CA VAL A 498 -17.20 3.45 -19.87
C VAL A 498 -16.05 3.00 -20.77
N HIS A 499 -16.40 2.69 -22.01
CA HIS A 499 -15.45 2.17 -22.97
C HIS A 499 -14.31 3.12 -23.23
N VAL A 500 -13.18 2.60 -22.91
CA VAL A 500 -11.92 2.93 -23.54
C VAL A 500 -11.71 1.80 -24.55
N ALA A 501 -11.57 2.12 -25.82
CA ALA A 501 -11.30 1.09 -26.83
C ALA A 501 -10.04 0.32 -26.39
N PRO A 502 -10.12 -1.00 -26.17
CA PRO A 502 -8.94 -1.74 -25.74
C PRO A 502 -7.96 -1.78 -26.90
N ILE A 503 -6.87 -1.05 -26.78
CA ILE A 503 -5.70 -1.29 -27.61
C ILE A 503 -4.88 -2.34 -26.89
N ALA A 504 -4.58 -3.43 -27.56
CA ALA A 504 -3.69 -4.41 -27.01
C ALA A 504 -2.33 -3.74 -26.77
N LEU A 505 -1.77 -3.89 -25.58
CA LEU A 505 -0.44 -3.36 -25.26
C LEU A 505 0.64 -3.89 -26.23
N SER A 506 0.43 -5.08 -26.79
CA SER A 506 1.26 -5.65 -27.85
C SER A 506 1.30 -4.79 -29.12
N ASP A 507 0.28 -3.97 -29.35
CA ASP A 507 0.14 -3.18 -30.57
C ASP A 507 0.75 -1.77 -30.44
N LEU A 508 1.20 -1.42 -29.22
CA LEU A 508 1.85 -0.16 -28.94
C LEU A 508 3.37 -0.35 -28.92
N THR A 509 4.06 0.25 -29.87
CA THR A 509 5.52 0.37 -29.74
C THR A 509 5.84 1.33 -28.60
N ARG A 510 6.97 1.11 -27.96
CA ARG A 510 7.44 1.94 -26.85
C ARG A 510 7.55 3.43 -27.26
N GLU A 511 8.07 3.66 -28.46
CA GLU A 511 8.19 5.01 -29.04
C GLU A 511 6.82 5.64 -29.23
N GLY A 512 5.85 4.91 -29.75
CA GLY A 512 4.48 5.38 -29.92
C GLY A 512 3.82 5.73 -28.58
N ILE A 513 4.05 4.95 -27.54
CA ILE A 513 3.54 5.23 -26.18
C ILE A 513 4.20 6.49 -25.61
N LEU A 514 5.53 6.64 -25.77
CA LEU A 514 6.25 7.83 -25.29
C LEU A 514 5.85 9.09 -26.03
N GLU A 515 5.68 9.02 -27.34
CA GLU A 515 5.19 10.12 -28.17
C GLU A 515 3.78 10.53 -27.75
N LEU A 516 2.89 9.57 -27.58
CA LEU A 516 1.54 9.78 -27.09
C LEU A 516 1.52 10.40 -25.71
N SER A 517 2.41 9.99 -24.81
CA SER A 517 2.56 10.53 -23.46
C SER A 517 3.02 11.98 -23.48
N ARG A 518 3.98 12.33 -24.32
CA ARG A 518 4.45 13.71 -24.46
C ARG A 518 3.38 14.65 -25.01
N VAL A 519 2.59 14.16 -25.97
CA VAL A 519 1.57 14.97 -26.67
C VAL A 519 0.26 15.00 -25.91
N THR A 520 -0.06 13.96 -25.15
CA THR A 520 -1.42 13.68 -24.64
C THR A 520 -1.54 13.51 -23.14
N MET A 521 -0.47 13.71 -22.34
CA MET A 521 -0.62 13.71 -20.87
C MET A 521 -1.69 14.71 -20.40
N LYS A 522 -2.01 15.69 -21.24
CA LYS A 522 -3.16 16.59 -21.05
C LYS A 522 -4.42 16.13 -21.78
N ASN A 523 -4.36 15.15 -22.66
CA ASN A 523 -5.45 14.74 -23.52
C ASN A 523 -5.92 13.31 -23.22
N MET A 524 -7.21 13.13 -23.35
CA MET A 524 -8.00 11.94 -23.09
C MET A 524 -7.61 10.70 -23.88
N GLN A 525 -6.95 10.84 -25.02
CA GLN A 525 -6.65 9.73 -25.93
C GLN A 525 -5.66 8.73 -25.33
N LEU A 526 -4.70 9.17 -24.51
CA LEU A 526 -3.80 8.26 -23.80
C LEU A 526 -4.56 7.40 -22.80
N LYS A 527 -5.52 7.97 -22.10
CA LYS A 527 -6.38 7.25 -21.15
C LYS A 527 -7.26 6.21 -21.87
N LEU A 528 -7.60 6.49 -23.12
CA LEU A 528 -8.34 5.61 -24.02
C LEU A 528 -7.44 4.46 -24.52
N LEU A 529 -6.21 4.75 -24.86
CA LEU A 529 -5.24 3.80 -25.38
C LEU A 529 -4.74 2.81 -24.31
N MET A 530 -4.78 3.20 -23.04
CA MET A 530 -4.27 2.42 -21.93
C MET A 530 -5.32 1.55 -21.23
N GLY A 531 -6.46 1.32 -21.84
CA GLY A 531 -7.43 0.30 -21.42
C GLY A 531 -6.85 -1.09 -21.56
N CYS A 532 -5.96 -1.46 -20.65
CA CYS A 532 -5.37 -2.78 -20.68
C CYS A 532 -6.37 -3.84 -20.28
N LYS A 533 -6.32 -4.96 -20.98
CA LYS A 533 -7.02 -6.16 -20.59
C LYS A 533 -6.31 -6.80 -19.40
N PHE A 534 -7.05 -6.92 -18.33
CA PHE A 534 -6.61 -7.53 -17.10
C PHE A 534 -6.80 -9.05 -17.11
N ILE A 535 -6.51 -9.68 -15.98
CA ILE A 535 -6.72 -11.11 -15.70
C ILE A 535 -8.13 -11.60 -16.10
N ALA A 536 -9.13 -10.70 -16.13
CA ALA A 536 -10.52 -10.97 -16.47
C ALA A 536 -10.73 -11.69 -17.83
N ASP A 537 -9.83 -11.54 -18.80
CA ASP A 537 -9.96 -12.19 -20.10
C ASP A 537 -9.59 -13.70 -20.09
N GLY A 538 -9.21 -14.25 -18.94
CA GLY A 538 -8.77 -15.64 -18.80
C GLY A 538 -9.87 -16.71 -18.69
N GLY A 539 -11.09 -16.47 -19.19
CA GLY A 539 -12.15 -17.49 -19.23
C GLY A 539 -13.07 -17.55 -18.00
N PHE A 540 -13.01 -16.56 -17.12
CA PHE A 540 -13.98 -16.40 -16.05
C PHE A 540 -15.29 -15.83 -16.60
N SER A 541 -16.39 -16.52 -16.38
CA SER A 541 -17.70 -15.89 -16.42
C SER A 541 -17.75 -14.86 -15.27
N SER A 542 -17.73 -13.57 -15.59
CA SER A 542 -17.79 -12.47 -14.62
C SER A 542 -18.98 -12.61 -13.65
N SER A 543 -20.06 -13.27 -14.08
CA SER A 543 -21.24 -13.57 -13.26
C SER A 543 -20.94 -14.47 -12.06
N TRP A 544 -20.09 -15.48 -12.19
CA TRP A 544 -19.71 -16.37 -11.08
C TRP A 544 -18.87 -15.64 -10.04
N VAL A 545 -17.97 -14.77 -10.48
CA VAL A 545 -17.14 -13.99 -9.55
C VAL A 545 -17.98 -12.96 -8.80
N VAL A 546 -18.93 -12.29 -9.47
CA VAL A 546 -19.91 -11.40 -8.83
C VAL A 546 -20.74 -12.17 -7.82
N ALA A 547 -21.25 -13.37 -8.19
CA ALA A 547 -22.00 -14.21 -7.27
C ALA A 547 -21.17 -14.61 -6.05
N LEU A 548 -19.94 -15.06 -6.25
CA LEU A 548 -19.02 -15.42 -5.17
C LEU A 548 -18.73 -14.23 -4.25
N LEU A 549 -18.41 -13.07 -4.82
CA LEU A 549 -18.17 -11.84 -4.05
C LEU A 549 -19.43 -11.40 -3.29
N SER A 550 -20.60 -11.54 -3.89
CA SER A 550 -21.88 -11.24 -3.23
C SER A 550 -22.14 -12.20 -2.07
N VAL A 551 -21.91 -13.50 -2.24
CA VAL A 551 -22.03 -14.50 -1.14
C VAL A 551 -21.04 -14.18 -0.03
N VAL A 552 -19.79 -13.88 -0.36
CA VAL A 552 -18.78 -13.47 0.63
C VAL A 552 -19.22 -12.21 1.36
N MET A 553 -19.77 -11.21 0.66
CA MET A 553 -20.31 -9.99 1.27
C MET A 553 -21.46 -10.29 2.23
N ILE A 554 -22.39 -11.18 1.85
CA ILE A 554 -23.52 -11.60 2.71
C ILE A 554 -23.00 -12.31 3.95
N LEU A 555 -22.07 -13.26 3.80
CA LEU A 555 -21.47 -13.99 4.94
C LEU A 555 -20.72 -13.04 5.88
N VAL A 556 -20.04 -12.08 5.33
CA VAL A 556 -19.29 -11.05 6.03
C VAL A 556 -20.25 -10.11 6.79
N ALA A 557 -21.30 -9.64 6.13
CA ALA A 557 -22.35 -8.87 6.79
C ALA A 557 -23.03 -9.68 7.90
N TRP A 558 -23.35 -10.94 7.65
CA TRP A 558 -23.91 -11.85 8.65
C TRP A 558 -22.99 -11.97 9.87
N GLN A 559 -21.68 -12.19 9.70
CA GLN A 559 -20.74 -12.26 10.81
C GLN A 559 -20.65 -10.93 11.58
N ALA A 560 -20.68 -9.79 10.90
CA ALA A 560 -20.71 -8.47 11.54
C ALA A 560 -21.96 -8.28 12.41
N PHE A 561 -23.12 -8.82 11.99
CA PHE A 561 -24.36 -8.78 12.76
C PHE A 561 -24.40 -9.84 13.89
N ALA A 562 -23.72 -10.99 13.69
CA ALA A 562 -23.72 -12.10 14.63
C ALA A 562 -22.72 -11.94 15.79
N VAL A 563 -21.82 -10.96 15.75
CA VAL A 563 -20.90 -10.68 16.87
C VAL A 563 -21.71 -10.21 18.07
N ARG A 564 -22.09 -11.16 18.93
CA ARG A 564 -22.72 -10.86 20.22
C ARG A 564 -21.70 -10.09 21.07
N PRO A 565 -22.12 -9.07 21.82
CA PRO A 565 -21.26 -8.44 22.81
C PRO A 565 -20.80 -9.54 23.80
N PRO A 566 -19.56 -9.48 24.30
CA PRO A 566 -19.17 -10.35 25.40
C PRO A 566 -20.21 -10.20 26.51
N ARG A 567 -20.75 -11.32 26.99
CA ARG A 567 -21.60 -11.32 28.18
C ARG A 567 -20.79 -10.68 29.29
N SER A 568 -21.28 -9.56 29.81
CA SER A 568 -20.71 -8.78 30.93
C SER A 568 -20.60 -9.65 32.17
#